data_17cc28cf48acf8c0e7544ebfae4e1cec
#
_entry.id   17cc28cf48acf8c0e7544ebfae4e1cec
#
_cell.length_a   1.000
_cell.length_b   1.000
_cell.length_c   1.000
_cell.angle_alpha   90.00
_cell.angle_beta   90.00
_cell.angle_gamma   90.00
#
_symmetry.space_group_name_H-M   'P 1'
#
loop_
_entity.id
_entity.type
_entity.pdbx_description
1 polymer ?
#
loop_
_entity_poly.entity_id
_entity_poly.type
_entity_poly.pdbx_seq_one_letter_code
_entity_poly.pdbx_strand_id
1 'polypeptide(L)'
;MSILVIAEHDNTELNGATRSTLAAAKEIGPKDITVLVVGYSCGAVAEQVARCDGVSTVVVCDNAGYEHQLPENIADLVVQISKGASHILVSATTWGKSFMPRVAALLDVDQISEIISVLDEETFKRPIYAGNAIATVKSSADVKVITVRATAFDPVSVKDDPVTIENSDFVLNNDKARFVDEQLTTSDRPDLAAADIVVSGGRGMQNGDNFKLLYSLADKLGAAVGASRAAVDAGFVSNDLQVGQTGKVVAPKLYLAVG
;
A
#
# COMPACT_ATOMS: atom_id res chain seq x y z
N MET A 1 -10.62 -13.21 17.98
CA MET A 1 -9.65 -13.21 16.87
C MET A 1 -9.66 -11.81 16.28
N SER A 2 -8.50 -11.18 16.15
CA SER A 2 -8.35 -9.80 15.65
C SER A 2 -7.81 -9.78 14.21
N ILE A 3 -7.94 -8.65 13.56
CA ILE A 3 -7.32 -8.35 12.27
C ILE A 3 -6.15 -7.42 12.53
N LEU A 4 -4.99 -7.72 11.96
CA LEU A 4 -3.82 -6.85 11.96
C LEU A 4 -3.68 -6.17 10.60
N VAL A 5 -3.68 -4.85 10.57
CA VAL A 5 -3.39 -4.06 9.37
C VAL A 5 -2.04 -3.39 9.55
N ILE A 6 -1.17 -3.49 8.54
CA ILE A 6 0.13 -2.82 8.57
C ILE A 6 -0.02 -1.48 7.85
N ALA A 7 0.25 -0.38 8.55
CA ALA A 7 0.17 0.96 7.99
C ALA A 7 1.36 1.25 7.08
N GLU A 8 1.11 1.68 5.86
CA GLU A 8 2.12 2.23 4.96
C GLU A 8 2.23 3.74 5.17
N HIS A 9 3.45 4.25 5.31
CA HIS A 9 3.74 5.66 5.58
C HIS A 9 5.21 6.01 5.28
N ASP A 10 5.54 7.28 5.29
CA ASP A 10 6.89 7.83 5.09
C ASP A 10 7.54 8.30 6.40
N ASN A 11 7.10 7.82 7.56
CA ASN A 11 7.39 8.25 8.93
C ASN A 11 6.69 9.56 9.35
N THR A 12 6.15 10.35 8.44
CA THR A 12 5.49 11.64 8.71
C THR A 12 4.02 11.65 8.36
N GLU A 13 3.67 11.02 7.23
CA GLU A 13 2.32 10.98 6.70
C GLU A 13 1.86 9.57 6.38
N LEU A 14 0.59 9.30 6.71
CA LEU A 14 -0.07 8.04 6.40
C LEU A 14 -0.37 7.95 4.91
N ASN A 15 0.06 6.87 4.26
CA ASN A 15 -0.32 6.61 2.87
C ASN A 15 -1.83 6.33 2.77
N GLY A 16 -2.51 7.01 1.84
CA GLY A 16 -3.96 6.87 1.62
C GLY A 16 -4.41 5.43 1.36
N ALA A 17 -3.57 4.59 0.77
CA ALA A 17 -3.85 3.17 0.52
C ALA A 17 -4.12 2.38 1.81
N THR A 18 -3.56 2.79 2.95
CA THR A 18 -3.86 2.19 4.25
C THR A 18 -5.34 2.35 4.62
N ARG A 19 -5.96 3.50 4.32
CA ARG A 19 -7.38 3.73 4.60
C ARG A 19 -8.30 2.83 3.77
N SER A 20 -7.93 2.53 2.52
CA SER A 20 -8.64 1.55 1.69
C SER A 20 -8.42 0.11 2.17
N THR A 21 -7.23 -0.20 2.71
CA THR A 21 -6.94 -1.49 3.33
C THR A 21 -7.78 -1.70 4.60
N LEU A 22 -8.00 -0.63 5.39
CA LEU A 22 -8.90 -0.66 6.54
C LEU A 22 -10.37 -0.91 6.13
N ALA A 23 -10.81 -0.35 5.00
CA ALA A 23 -12.15 -0.64 4.46
C ALA A 23 -12.29 -2.13 4.13
N ALA A 24 -11.32 -2.73 3.45
CA ALA A 24 -11.31 -4.17 3.21
C ALA A 24 -11.31 -4.99 4.51
N ALA A 25 -10.56 -4.56 5.53
CA ALA A 25 -10.53 -5.23 6.83
C ALA A 25 -11.90 -5.20 7.53
N LYS A 26 -12.64 -4.10 7.41
CA LYS A 26 -14.02 -3.98 7.95
C LYS A 26 -15.00 -4.94 7.26
N GLU A 27 -14.83 -5.20 5.97
CA GLU A 27 -15.69 -6.13 5.22
C GLU A 27 -15.48 -7.60 5.62
N ILE A 28 -14.35 -7.96 6.23
CA ILE A 28 -14.10 -9.34 6.73
C ILE A 28 -15.07 -9.72 7.85
N GLY A 29 -15.58 -8.74 8.60
CA GLY A 29 -16.58 -8.96 9.64
C GLY A 29 -16.30 -8.20 10.93
N PRO A 30 -17.17 -8.36 11.96
CA PRO A 30 -17.10 -7.61 13.20
C PRO A 30 -15.96 -8.12 14.10
N LYS A 31 -14.73 -7.76 13.77
CA LYS A 31 -13.52 -8.12 14.52
C LYS A 31 -12.78 -6.84 14.92
N ASP A 32 -12.04 -6.91 16.01
CA ASP A 32 -11.15 -5.83 16.41
C ASP A 32 -10.03 -5.67 15.38
N ILE A 33 -9.87 -4.45 14.88
CA ILE A 33 -8.81 -4.11 13.93
C ILE A 33 -7.70 -3.39 14.70
N THR A 34 -6.57 -4.06 14.80
CA THR A 34 -5.33 -3.48 15.31
C THR A 34 -4.50 -3.00 14.12
N VAL A 35 -3.98 -1.79 14.21
CA VAL A 35 -3.08 -1.25 13.16
C VAL A 35 -1.67 -1.15 13.71
N LEU A 36 -0.72 -1.76 13.00
CA LEU A 36 0.72 -1.63 13.29
C LEU A 36 1.30 -0.46 12.52
N VAL A 37 1.89 0.47 13.25
CA VAL A 37 2.73 1.56 12.71
C VAL A 37 4.18 1.24 13.07
N VAL A 38 5.03 1.06 12.07
CA VAL A 38 6.44 0.69 12.27
C VAL A 38 7.36 1.64 11.51
N GLY A 39 8.22 2.35 12.24
CA GLY A 39 9.09 3.38 11.65
C GLY A 39 10.01 4.01 12.67
N TYR A 40 10.46 5.22 12.34
CA TYR A 40 11.25 6.05 13.25
C TYR A 40 10.68 7.46 13.32
N SER A 41 10.50 7.97 14.54
CA SER A 41 9.82 9.25 14.80
C SER A 41 8.42 9.31 14.15
N CYS A 42 7.70 8.19 14.15
CA CYS A 42 6.44 8.01 13.43
C CYS A 42 5.17 8.29 14.26
N GLY A 43 5.31 8.99 15.39
CA GLY A 43 4.18 9.33 16.27
C GLY A 43 3.04 10.08 15.58
N ALA A 44 3.34 11.00 14.65
CA ALA A 44 2.34 11.73 13.88
C ALA A 44 1.50 10.79 12.99
N VAL A 45 2.11 9.73 12.44
CA VAL A 45 1.40 8.71 11.69
C VAL A 45 0.45 7.92 12.59
N ALA A 46 0.90 7.55 13.80
CA ALA A 46 0.06 6.84 14.74
C ALA A 46 -1.19 7.65 15.14
N GLU A 47 -1.08 8.97 15.30
CA GLU A 47 -2.21 9.85 15.55
C GLU A 47 -3.18 9.91 14.36
N GLN A 48 -2.67 9.91 13.12
CA GLN A 48 -3.51 9.86 11.91
C GLN A 48 -4.27 8.52 11.84
N VAL A 49 -3.58 7.41 12.10
CA VAL A 49 -4.18 6.06 12.11
C VAL A 49 -5.23 5.93 13.20
N ALA A 50 -4.95 6.45 14.41
CA ALA A 50 -5.88 6.37 15.54
C ALA A 50 -7.24 7.07 15.29
N ARG A 51 -7.30 7.95 14.31
CA ARG A 51 -8.54 8.63 13.87
C ARG A 51 -9.24 7.92 12.71
N CYS A 52 -8.68 6.85 12.14
CA CYS A 52 -9.33 6.12 11.05
C CYS A 52 -10.53 5.33 11.56
N ASP A 53 -11.65 5.40 10.82
CA ASP A 53 -12.85 4.65 11.17
C ASP A 53 -12.63 3.14 11.10
N GLY A 54 -13.14 2.42 12.10
CA GLY A 54 -13.02 0.96 12.22
C GLY A 54 -11.76 0.50 12.95
N VAL A 55 -10.79 1.37 13.22
CA VAL A 55 -9.62 1.01 14.05
C VAL A 55 -10.04 0.86 15.51
N SER A 56 -9.58 -0.20 16.16
CA SER A 56 -9.80 -0.47 17.60
C SER A 56 -8.59 -0.07 18.44
N THR A 57 -7.38 -0.36 17.95
CA THR A 57 -6.13 -0.08 18.66
C THR A 57 -5.02 0.19 17.64
N VAL A 58 -4.10 1.09 17.96
CA VAL A 58 -2.86 1.32 17.22
C VAL A 58 -1.69 0.80 18.04
N VAL A 59 -0.85 -0.03 17.44
CA VAL A 59 0.42 -0.49 18.02
C VAL A 59 1.55 0.19 17.29
N VAL A 60 2.42 0.88 18.03
CA VAL A 60 3.54 1.63 17.46
C VAL A 60 4.86 0.97 17.83
N CYS A 61 5.68 0.68 16.83
CA CYS A 61 7.05 0.25 16.97
C CYS A 61 7.96 1.36 16.41
N ASP A 62 8.28 2.35 17.26
CA ASP A 62 9.10 3.51 16.89
C ASP A 62 10.55 3.26 17.32
N ASN A 63 11.42 3.00 16.35
CA ASN A 63 12.83 2.73 16.60
C ASN A 63 13.68 3.07 15.38
N ALA A 64 14.90 3.61 15.60
CA ALA A 64 15.84 3.93 14.53
C ALA A 64 16.18 2.74 13.61
N GLY A 65 16.09 1.50 14.09
CA GLY A 65 16.26 0.30 13.27
C GLY A 65 15.17 0.13 12.20
N TYR A 66 14.06 0.87 12.29
CA TYR A 66 12.95 0.86 11.32
C TYR A 66 12.87 2.12 10.47
N GLU A 67 13.82 3.06 10.56
CA GLU A 67 13.83 4.33 9.83
C GLU A 67 13.61 4.14 8.32
N HIS A 68 14.30 3.16 7.73
CA HIS A 68 14.24 2.86 6.30
C HIS A 68 13.31 1.69 5.97
N GLN A 69 12.55 1.21 6.93
CA GLN A 69 11.51 0.19 6.76
C GLN A 69 11.96 -1.04 5.94
N LEU A 70 13.17 -1.57 6.23
CA LEU A 70 13.73 -2.71 5.53
C LEU A 70 12.80 -3.94 5.61
N PRO A 71 12.48 -4.59 4.49
CA PRO A 71 11.50 -5.68 4.43
C PRO A 71 11.79 -6.83 5.39
N GLU A 72 13.07 -7.15 5.62
CA GLU A 72 13.49 -8.23 6.51
C GLU A 72 13.12 -7.91 7.96
N ASN A 73 13.35 -6.67 8.40
CA ASN A 73 13.04 -6.24 9.76
C ASN A 73 11.53 -6.14 9.98
N ILE A 74 10.79 -5.59 8.98
CA ILE A 74 9.32 -5.48 9.06
C ILE A 74 8.68 -6.87 9.09
N ALA A 75 9.08 -7.79 8.23
CA ALA A 75 8.49 -9.12 8.19
C ALA A 75 8.66 -9.86 9.51
N ASP A 76 9.86 -9.84 10.07
CA ASP A 76 10.15 -10.51 11.35
C ASP A 76 9.33 -9.88 12.50
N LEU A 77 9.17 -8.55 12.52
CA LEU A 77 8.32 -7.84 13.49
C LEU A 77 6.83 -8.20 13.33
N VAL A 78 6.31 -8.16 12.09
CA VAL A 78 4.91 -8.50 11.80
C VAL A 78 4.56 -9.88 12.30
N VAL A 79 5.43 -10.89 12.09
CA VAL A 79 5.25 -12.24 12.61
C VAL A 79 5.14 -12.27 14.13
N GLN A 80 5.90 -11.45 14.85
CA GLN A 80 5.83 -11.38 16.31
C GLN A 80 4.56 -10.69 16.82
N ILE A 81 4.19 -9.58 16.20
CA ILE A 81 3.01 -8.78 16.61
C ILE A 81 1.71 -9.47 16.19
N SER A 82 1.71 -10.25 15.10
CA SER A 82 0.51 -10.92 14.59
C SER A 82 0.01 -12.11 15.41
N LYS A 83 0.66 -12.45 16.51
CA LYS A 83 0.23 -13.58 17.36
C LYS A 83 -1.20 -13.39 17.88
N GLY A 84 -2.09 -14.31 17.49
CA GLY A 84 -3.52 -14.27 17.82
C GLY A 84 -4.39 -13.52 16.78
N ALA A 85 -3.81 -12.91 15.77
CA ALA A 85 -4.55 -12.38 14.64
C ALA A 85 -5.01 -13.50 13.70
N SER A 86 -6.22 -13.39 13.18
CA SER A 86 -6.74 -14.30 12.14
C SER A 86 -6.44 -13.82 10.72
N HIS A 87 -6.18 -12.52 10.57
CA HIS A 87 -5.90 -11.91 9.28
C HIS A 87 -4.79 -10.87 9.45
N ILE A 88 -3.90 -10.81 8.46
CA ILE A 88 -2.84 -9.81 8.36
C ILE A 88 -2.98 -9.14 7.01
N LEU A 89 -3.25 -7.84 6.98
CA LEU A 89 -3.51 -7.09 5.77
C LEU A 89 -2.48 -5.97 5.58
N VAL A 90 -2.12 -5.74 4.32
CA VAL A 90 -1.37 -4.56 3.89
C VAL A 90 -1.83 -4.13 2.50
N SER A 91 -1.59 -2.87 2.13
CA SER A 91 -1.83 -2.39 0.76
C SER A 91 -0.95 -3.13 -0.24
N ALA A 92 -1.51 -3.47 -1.42
CA ALA A 92 -0.77 -4.13 -2.51
C ALA A 92 0.12 -3.14 -3.30
N THR A 93 0.78 -2.24 -2.60
CA THR A 93 1.83 -1.36 -3.13
C THR A 93 3.15 -2.11 -3.27
N THR A 94 4.16 -1.50 -3.86
CA THR A 94 5.51 -2.07 -3.94
C THR A 94 6.09 -2.31 -2.54
N TRP A 95 5.79 -1.42 -1.58
CA TRP A 95 6.21 -1.56 -0.19
C TRP A 95 5.58 -2.80 0.46
N GLY A 96 4.24 -2.92 0.46
CA GLY A 96 3.56 -4.08 1.03
C GLY A 96 3.96 -5.41 0.37
N LYS A 97 4.15 -5.40 -0.95
CA LYS A 97 4.61 -6.57 -1.72
C LYS A 97 6.05 -6.97 -1.41
N SER A 98 6.89 -6.07 -0.88
CA SER A 98 8.30 -6.35 -0.59
C SER A 98 8.48 -7.30 0.60
N PHE A 99 7.59 -7.29 1.59
CA PHE A 99 7.73 -8.09 2.82
C PHE A 99 6.62 -9.10 3.08
N MET A 100 5.38 -8.89 2.59
CA MET A 100 4.26 -9.80 2.90
C MET A 100 4.47 -11.26 2.45
N PRO A 101 5.11 -11.56 1.29
CA PRO A 101 5.41 -12.95 0.94
C PRO A 101 6.35 -13.62 1.95
N ARG A 102 7.26 -12.84 2.55
CA ARG A 102 8.14 -13.32 3.61
C ARG A 102 7.36 -13.59 4.91
N VAL A 103 6.40 -12.73 5.26
CA VAL A 103 5.50 -12.96 6.41
C VAL A 103 4.74 -14.27 6.23
N ALA A 104 4.13 -14.48 5.05
CA ALA A 104 3.41 -15.70 4.73
C ALA A 104 4.30 -16.96 4.86
N ALA A 105 5.52 -16.89 4.30
CA ALA A 105 6.49 -18.00 4.39
C ALA A 105 6.94 -18.28 5.83
N LEU A 106 7.15 -17.25 6.65
CA LEU A 106 7.54 -17.41 8.05
C LEU A 106 6.41 -17.98 8.93
N LEU A 107 5.15 -17.75 8.55
CA LEU A 107 3.96 -18.30 9.21
C LEU A 107 3.55 -19.66 8.62
N ASP A 108 4.22 -20.13 7.56
CA ASP A 108 3.90 -21.37 6.83
C ASP A 108 2.45 -21.40 6.30
N VAL A 109 2.01 -20.27 5.71
CA VAL A 109 0.67 -20.10 5.13
C VAL A 109 0.73 -19.49 3.72
N ASP A 110 -0.35 -19.67 2.95
CA ASP A 110 -0.49 -19.04 1.64
C ASP A 110 -0.75 -17.52 1.76
N GLN A 111 -0.22 -16.75 0.80
CA GLN A 111 -0.59 -15.36 0.63
C GLN A 111 -1.72 -15.21 -0.39
N ILE A 112 -2.76 -14.47 -0.02
CA ILE A 112 -3.84 -14.04 -0.92
C ILE A 112 -3.49 -12.65 -1.45
N SER A 113 -3.00 -12.59 -2.69
CA SER A 113 -2.46 -11.35 -3.26
C SER A 113 -3.51 -10.52 -3.98
N GLU A 114 -3.49 -9.21 -3.75
CA GLU A 114 -4.25 -8.20 -4.50
C GLU A 114 -5.76 -8.43 -4.50
N ILE A 115 -6.36 -8.66 -3.34
CA ILE A 115 -7.81 -8.81 -3.27
C ILE A 115 -8.51 -7.52 -3.73
N ILE A 116 -9.66 -7.71 -4.41
CA ILE A 116 -10.54 -6.63 -4.89
C ILE A 116 -11.95 -6.69 -4.29
N SER A 117 -12.24 -7.73 -3.52
CA SER A 117 -13.53 -7.90 -2.84
C SER A 117 -13.39 -8.95 -1.75
N VAL A 118 -14.08 -8.74 -0.65
CA VAL A 118 -14.28 -9.70 0.44
C VAL A 118 -15.69 -10.28 0.29
N LEU A 119 -15.84 -11.61 0.33
CA LEU A 119 -17.13 -12.28 0.31
C LEU A 119 -17.52 -12.79 1.71
N ASP A 120 -16.56 -13.28 2.44
CA ASP A 120 -16.64 -13.67 3.85
C ASP A 120 -15.23 -13.71 4.46
N GLU A 121 -15.06 -14.16 5.69
CA GLU A 121 -13.78 -14.18 6.40
C GLU A 121 -12.72 -15.12 5.81
N GLU A 122 -13.10 -16.01 4.89
CA GLU A 122 -12.20 -16.98 4.25
C GLU A 122 -12.17 -16.85 2.72
N THR A 123 -13.10 -16.10 2.13
CA THR A 123 -13.33 -16.08 0.68
C THR A 123 -13.18 -14.69 0.08
N PHE A 124 -12.32 -14.57 -0.91
CA PHE A 124 -11.91 -13.30 -1.50
C PHE A 124 -11.94 -13.39 -3.04
N LYS A 125 -12.12 -12.25 -3.70
CA LYS A 125 -11.92 -12.13 -5.15
C LYS A 125 -10.61 -11.42 -5.44
N ARG A 126 -9.89 -11.93 -6.44
CA ARG A 126 -8.63 -11.34 -6.92
C ARG A 126 -8.49 -11.44 -8.42
N PRO A 127 -7.87 -10.46 -9.10
CA PRO A 127 -7.57 -10.57 -10.51
C PRO A 127 -6.39 -11.51 -10.75
N ILE A 128 -6.48 -12.25 -11.85
CA ILE A 128 -5.41 -13.12 -12.38
C ILE A 128 -5.24 -12.83 -13.87
N TYR A 129 -4.18 -13.32 -14.50
CA TYR A 129 -3.86 -13.06 -15.91
C TYR A 129 -3.90 -11.57 -16.27
N ALA A 130 -3.20 -10.74 -15.48
CA ALA A 130 -3.17 -9.27 -15.63
C ALA A 130 -4.58 -8.61 -15.62
N GLY A 131 -5.55 -9.20 -14.90
CA GLY A 131 -6.90 -8.67 -14.76
C GLY A 131 -7.90 -9.20 -15.80
N ASN A 132 -7.48 -10.07 -16.74
CA ASN A 132 -8.39 -10.67 -17.71
C ASN A 132 -9.38 -11.68 -17.09
N ALA A 133 -9.08 -12.19 -15.90
CA ALA A 133 -9.97 -13.07 -15.15
C ALA A 133 -10.00 -12.67 -13.67
N ILE A 134 -11.12 -12.93 -13.03
CA ILE A 134 -11.31 -12.76 -11.59
C ILE A 134 -11.45 -14.13 -10.96
N ALA A 135 -10.51 -14.49 -10.09
CA ALA A 135 -10.59 -15.73 -9.31
C ALA A 135 -11.30 -15.45 -7.98
N THR A 136 -12.21 -16.35 -7.61
CA THR A 136 -12.69 -16.45 -6.24
C THR A 136 -11.84 -17.50 -5.54
N VAL A 137 -11.16 -17.10 -4.47
CA VAL A 137 -10.24 -17.95 -3.69
C VAL A 137 -10.74 -18.09 -2.27
N LYS A 138 -10.65 -19.29 -1.73
CA LYS A 138 -10.96 -19.58 -0.34
C LYS A 138 -9.69 -20.11 0.35
N SER A 139 -9.35 -19.59 1.52
CA SER A 139 -8.22 -20.04 2.34
C SER A 139 -8.73 -20.73 3.60
N SER A 140 -8.25 -21.94 3.85
CA SER A 140 -8.49 -22.68 5.08
C SER A 140 -7.37 -22.51 6.12
N ALA A 141 -6.36 -21.67 5.84
CA ALA A 141 -5.29 -21.40 6.78
C ALA A 141 -5.82 -20.73 8.07
N ASP A 142 -5.18 -20.99 9.21
CA ASP A 142 -5.57 -20.37 10.49
C ASP A 142 -5.37 -18.85 10.44
N VAL A 143 -4.31 -18.38 9.77
CA VAL A 143 -4.00 -16.98 9.55
C VAL A 143 -4.02 -16.67 8.06
N LYS A 144 -4.82 -15.71 7.64
CA LYS A 144 -4.89 -15.23 6.24
C LYS A 144 -3.95 -14.06 6.06
N VAL A 145 -2.93 -14.23 5.23
CA VAL A 145 -1.97 -13.15 4.86
C VAL A 145 -2.41 -12.56 3.53
N ILE A 146 -2.78 -11.28 3.53
CA ILE A 146 -3.53 -10.65 2.44
C ILE A 146 -2.87 -9.35 2.00
N THR A 147 -2.69 -9.16 0.69
CA THR A 147 -2.45 -7.83 0.15
C THR A 147 -3.70 -7.28 -0.53
N VAL A 148 -4.04 -6.01 -0.28
CA VAL A 148 -5.28 -5.37 -0.70
C VAL A 148 -5.02 -4.40 -1.85
N ARG A 149 -5.75 -4.53 -2.96
CA ARG A 149 -5.73 -3.54 -4.03
C ARG A 149 -6.51 -2.31 -3.59
N ALA A 150 -5.81 -1.27 -3.15
CA ALA A 150 -6.41 -0.07 -2.56
C ALA A 150 -7.47 0.58 -3.47
N THR A 151 -7.26 0.57 -4.80
CA THR A 151 -8.20 1.15 -5.77
C THR A 151 -9.56 0.41 -5.88
N ALA A 152 -9.73 -0.72 -5.22
CA ALA A 152 -10.98 -1.50 -5.22
C ALA A 152 -11.85 -1.25 -3.99
N PHE A 153 -11.38 -0.47 -3.01
CA PHE A 153 -12.07 -0.19 -1.76
C PHE A 153 -12.07 1.31 -1.48
N ASP A 154 -13.22 1.87 -1.20
CA ASP A 154 -13.33 3.26 -0.80
C ASP A 154 -12.65 3.48 0.56
N PRO A 155 -11.81 4.50 0.70
CA PRO A 155 -11.06 4.72 1.94
C PRO A 155 -12.02 5.03 3.10
N VAL A 156 -11.74 4.48 4.28
CA VAL A 156 -12.50 4.80 5.50
C VAL A 156 -12.43 6.30 5.83
N SER A 157 -13.47 6.80 6.49
CA SER A 157 -13.51 8.17 6.99
C SER A 157 -12.56 8.39 8.16
N VAL A 158 -12.30 9.65 8.48
CA VAL A 158 -11.53 10.08 9.64
C VAL A 158 -12.52 10.57 10.71
N LYS A 159 -12.27 10.20 11.97
CA LYS A 159 -13.05 10.59 13.13
C LYS A 159 -12.32 11.67 13.95
N ASP A 160 -13.07 12.41 14.76
CA ASP A 160 -12.49 13.39 15.66
C ASP A 160 -11.84 12.72 16.90
N ASP A 161 -12.46 11.66 17.41
CA ASP A 161 -11.98 10.94 18.60
C ASP A 161 -10.99 9.84 18.23
N PRO A 162 -9.70 9.95 18.66
CA PRO A 162 -8.69 8.93 18.42
C PRO A 162 -8.91 7.71 19.33
N VAL A 163 -8.53 6.54 18.83
CA VAL A 163 -8.44 5.33 19.64
C VAL A 163 -7.13 5.25 20.41
N THR A 164 -7.02 4.26 21.30
CA THR A 164 -5.80 4.02 22.09
C THR A 164 -4.60 3.72 21.20
N ILE A 165 -3.47 4.38 21.52
CA ILE A 165 -2.15 4.11 20.93
C ILE A 165 -1.30 3.41 22.00
N GLU A 166 -0.79 2.24 21.65
CA GLU A 166 0.07 1.41 22.48
C GLU A 166 1.49 1.39 21.89
N ASN A 167 2.49 1.69 22.71
CA ASN A 167 3.87 1.55 22.29
C ASN A 167 4.36 0.13 22.52
N SER A 168 5.04 -0.43 21.54
CA SER A 168 5.67 -1.74 21.63
C SER A 168 7.18 -1.60 21.66
N ASP A 169 7.81 -2.21 22.65
CA ASP A 169 9.27 -2.24 22.81
C ASP A 169 9.94 -3.33 21.94
N PHE A 170 9.16 -4.02 21.08
CA PHE A 170 9.73 -5.02 20.19
C PHE A 170 10.61 -4.35 19.13
N VAL A 171 11.90 -4.65 19.18
CA VAL A 171 12.86 -4.26 18.16
C VAL A 171 13.52 -5.51 17.63
N LEU A 172 13.26 -5.82 16.37
CA LEU A 172 13.87 -6.94 15.67
C LEU A 172 14.74 -6.38 14.55
N ASN A 173 16.03 -6.37 14.78
CA ASN A 173 16.99 -5.99 13.77
C ASN A 173 17.75 -7.24 13.33
N ASN A 174 17.67 -7.59 12.05
CA ASN A 174 18.45 -8.68 11.49
C ASN A 174 19.56 -8.12 10.58
N ASP A 175 20.69 -8.81 10.55
CA ASP A 175 21.88 -8.37 9.81
C ASP A 175 21.88 -8.81 8.33
N LYS A 176 20.72 -9.29 7.81
CA LYS A 176 20.63 -9.80 6.43
C LYS A 176 20.66 -8.71 5.38
N ALA A 177 20.12 -7.53 5.72
CA ALA A 177 20.13 -6.37 4.87
C ALA A 177 20.51 -5.12 5.66
N ARG A 178 21.10 -4.15 4.99
CA ARG A 178 21.36 -2.82 5.54
C ARG A 178 21.00 -1.77 4.52
N PHE A 179 20.48 -0.66 4.97
CA PHE A 179 20.31 0.52 4.14
C PHE A 179 21.67 1.07 3.71
N VAL A 180 21.82 1.44 2.46
CA VAL A 180 23.03 2.06 1.93
C VAL A 180 22.73 3.45 1.42
N ASP A 181 21.75 3.58 0.54
CA ASP A 181 21.36 4.85 -0.09
C ASP A 181 20.01 4.68 -0.80
N GLU A 182 19.30 5.79 -1.00
CA GLU A 182 18.09 5.87 -1.83
C GLU A 182 18.09 7.17 -2.64
N GLN A 183 17.54 7.08 -3.84
CA GLN A 183 17.33 8.24 -4.69
C GLN A 183 15.82 8.43 -4.86
N LEU A 184 15.28 9.41 -4.13
CA LEU A 184 13.87 9.75 -4.20
C LEU A 184 13.64 10.80 -5.28
N THR A 185 12.68 10.53 -6.17
CA THR A 185 12.19 11.53 -7.11
C THR A 185 11.18 12.42 -6.38
N THR A 186 11.58 13.65 -6.07
CA THR A 186 10.66 14.65 -5.52
C THR A 186 9.81 15.24 -6.64
N SER A 187 8.52 15.35 -6.44
CA SER A 187 7.58 15.98 -7.35
C SER A 187 6.59 16.83 -6.57
N ASP A 188 6.36 18.07 -7.05
CA ASP A 188 5.31 18.93 -6.51
C ASP A 188 3.89 18.50 -6.96
N ARG A 189 3.80 17.47 -7.82
CA ARG A 189 2.52 16.96 -8.31
C ARG A 189 1.98 15.87 -7.37
N PRO A 190 0.66 15.66 -7.35
CA PRO A 190 0.04 14.59 -6.59
C PRO A 190 0.68 13.21 -6.89
N ASP A 191 0.72 12.33 -5.89
CA ASP A 191 1.15 10.94 -6.12
C ASP A 191 0.25 10.26 -7.15
N LEU A 192 0.87 9.58 -8.11
CA LEU A 192 0.17 8.96 -9.23
C LEU A 192 -0.87 7.91 -8.79
N ALA A 193 -0.63 7.19 -7.71
CA ALA A 193 -1.55 6.16 -7.22
C ALA A 193 -2.75 6.73 -6.46
N ALA A 194 -2.64 7.97 -5.95
CA ALA A 194 -3.66 8.63 -5.14
C ALA A 194 -4.38 9.79 -5.86
N ALA A 195 -3.91 10.19 -7.04
CA ALA A 195 -4.42 11.36 -7.75
C ALA A 195 -5.84 11.17 -8.28
N ASP A 196 -6.71 12.17 -8.08
CA ASP A 196 -8.06 12.24 -8.65
C ASP A 196 -8.05 12.43 -10.18
N ILE A 197 -7.02 13.08 -10.71
CA ILE A 197 -6.83 13.33 -12.14
C ILE A 197 -5.46 12.85 -12.58
N VAL A 198 -5.41 12.08 -13.64
CA VAL A 198 -4.16 11.60 -14.25
C VAL A 198 -4.11 11.97 -15.71
N VAL A 199 -2.99 12.55 -16.15
CA VAL A 199 -2.65 12.81 -17.55
C VAL A 199 -1.52 11.87 -17.93
N SER A 200 -1.75 10.96 -18.87
CA SER A 200 -0.78 9.90 -19.20
C SER A 200 -0.37 9.93 -20.66
N GLY A 201 0.93 9.81 -20.90
CA GLY A 201 1.50 9.75 -22.24
C GLY A 201 1.85 8.33 -22.67
N GLY A 202 1.52 8.02 -23.92
CA GLY A 202 1.89 6.77 -24.56
C GLY A 202 3.09 6.92 -25.50
N ARG A 203 3.38 5.84 -26.24
CA ARG A 203 4.47 5.82 -27.22
C ARG A 203 4.29 6.82 -28.35
N GLY A 204 3.04 7.21 -28.67
CA GLY A 204 2.73 8.22 -29.69
C GLY A 204 3.23 9.63 -29.33
N MET A 205 3.67 9.87 -28.10
CA MET A 205 4.40 11.09 -27.72
C MET A 205 5.76 11.21 -28.43
N GLN A 206 6.28 10.11 -28.98
CA GLN A 206 7.50 10.03 -29.82
C GLN A 206 8.82 10.23 -29.09
N ASN A 207 8.91 11.15 -28.13
CA ASN A 207 10.10 11.43 -27.33
C ASN A 207 9.76 12.08 -25.98
N GLY A 208 10.75 12.18 -25.09
CA GLY A 208 10.58 12.78 -23.77
C GLY A 208 10.28 14.27 -23.78
N ASP A 209 10.75 15.02 -24.80
CA ASP A 209 10.49 16.46 -24.87
C ASP A 209 9.01 16.77 -25.06
N ASN A 210 8.27 15.92 -25.76
CA ASN A 210 6.84 16.10 -25.94
C ASN A 210 6.04 15.88 -24.65
N PHE A 211 6.59 15.18 -23.65
CA PHE A 211 5.98 15.09 -22.32
C PHE A 211 5.86 16.44 -21.61
N LYS A 212 6.61 17.47 -22.02
CA LYS A 212 6.46 18.84 -21.50
C LYS A 212 5.05 19.38 -21.70
N LEU A 213 4.35 18.97 -22.77
CA LEU A 213 2.94 19.32 -23.00
C LEU A 213 2.03 18.70 -21.91
N LEU A 214 2.29 17.44 -21.55
CA LEU A 214 1.52 16.75 -20.53
C LEU A 214 1.80 17.31 -19.13
N TYR A 215 3.05 17.65 -18.83
CA TYR A 215 3.40 18.31 -17.57
C TYR A 215 2.68 19.66 -17.44
N SER A 216 2.69 20.49 -18.52
CA SER A 216 2.00 21.79 -18.51
C SER A 216 0.48 21.64 -18.36
N LEU A 217 -0.12 20.60 -18.92
CA LEU A 217 -1.55 20.31 -18.75
C LEU A 217 -1.84 19.83 -17.33
N ALA A 218 -1.02 18.90 -16.82
CA ALA A 218 -1.16 18.36 -15.47
C ALA A 218 -1.06 19.47 -14.41
N ASP A 219 -0.11 20.40 -14.55
CA ASP A 219 0.06 21.53 -13.63
C ASP A 219 -1.19 22.43 -13.58
N LYS A 220 -1.85 22.64 -14.73
CA LYS A 220 -3.10 23.43 -14.79
C LYS A 220 -4.30 22.71 -14.17
N LEU A 221 -4.30 21.39 -14.19
CA LEU A 221 -5.39 20.57 -13.67
C LEU A 221 -5.17 20.11 -12.22
N GLY A 222 -3.99 20.36 -11.64
CA GLY A 222 -3.59 19.75 -10.37
C GLY A 222 -3.51 18.22 -10.48
N ALA A 223 -3.11 17.70 -11.65
CA ALA A 223 -3.11 16.29 -11.98
C ALA A 223 -1.75 15.63 -11.78
N ALA A 224 -1.75 14.32 -11.55
CA ALA A 224 -0.54 13.51 -11.67
C ALA A 224 -0.22 13.21 -13.14
N VAL A 225 1.05 12.96 -13.44
CA VAL A 225 1.51 12.54 -14.77
C VAL A 225 1.84 11.05 -14.74
N GLY A 226 1.29 10.31 -15.71
CA GLY A 226 1.57 8.91 -15.92
C GLY A 226 2.15 8.62 -17.31
N ALA A 227 2.60 7.40 -17.51
CA ALA A 227 3.08 6.96 -18.81
C ALA A 227 2.77 5.47 -19.04
N SER A 228 2.60 5.10 -20.29
CA SER A 228 2.52 3.68 -20.65
C SER A 228 3.90 3.02 -20.50
N ARG A 229 3.90 1.70 -20.28
CA ARG A 229 5.14 0.90 -20.27
C ARG A 229 5.99 1.14 -21.53
N ALA A 230 5.36 1.22 -22.69
CA ALA A 230 6.07 1.45 -23.95
C ALA A 230 6.80 2.81 -24.02
N ALA A 231 6.27 3.85 -23.37
CA ALA A 231 6.93 5.14 -23.28
C ALA A 231 8.10 5.10 -22.29
N VAL A 232 7.94 4.38 -21.17
CA VAL A 232 9.00 4.17 -20.17
C VAL A 232 10.13 3.33 -20.77
N ASP A 233 9.83 2.19 -21.39
CA ASP A 233 10.80 1.31 -22.04
C ASP A 233 11.59 2.04 -23.17
N ALA A 234 10.95 3.03 -23.82
CA ALA A 234 11.61 3.90 -24.81
C ALA A 234 12.45 5.03 -24.20
N GLY A 235 12.49 5.15 -22.86
CA GLY A 235 13.27 6.16 -22.13
C GLY A 235 12.69 7.58 -22.21
N PHE A 236 11.39 7.76 -22.52
CA PHE A 236 10.77 9.08 -22.58
C PHE A 236 10.60 9.70 -21.21
N VAL A 237 10.31 8.87 -20.19
CA VAL A 237 10.13 9.26 -18.79
C VAL A 237 10.64 8.17 -17.85
N SER A 238 10.79 8.54 -16.56
CA SER A 238 11.18 7.59 -15.50
C SER A 238 10.15 6.47 -15.31
N ASN A 239 10.62 5.31 -14.85
CA ASN A 239 9.80 4.16 -14.48
C ASN A 239 8.77 4.47 -13.37
N ASP A 240 9.04 5.45 -12.52
CA ASP A 240 8.12 5.87 -11.44
C ASP A 240 6.77 6.38 -11.95
N LEU A 241 6.72 6.81 -13.22
CA LEU A 241 5.52 7.28 -13.89
C LEU A 241 4.75 6.17 -14.61
N GLN A 242 5.23 4.91 -14.58
CA GLN A 242 4.57 3.83 -15.29
C GLN A 242 3.21 3.50 -14.66
N VAL A 243 2.17 3.50 -15.51
CA VAL A 243 0.81 3.05 -15.17
C VAL A 243 0.55 1.68 -15.77
N GLY A 244 0.00 0.79 -14.95
CA GLY A 244 -0.37 -0.57 -15.37
C GLY A 244 0.82 -1.52 -15.55
N GLN A 245 0.54 -2.75 -15.94
CA GLN A 245 1.53 -3.84 -16.05
C GLN A 245 2.27 -4.06 -14.71
N THR A 246 3.57 -3.77 -14.68
CA THR A 246 4.43 -3.84 -13.50
C THR A 246 4.54 -2.51 -12.75
N GLY A 247 3.89 -1.46 -13.26
CA GLY A 247 3.88 -0.12 -12.67
C GLY A 247 2.75 0.09 -11.66
N LYS A 248 2.42 1.36 -11.42
CA LYS A 248 1.38 1.75 -10.46
C LYS A 248 -0.01 1.42 -11.00
N VAL A 249 -0.89 0.95 -10.11
CA VAL A 249 -2.33 0.80 -10.39
C VAL A 249 -3.02 2.08 -9.95
N VAL A 250 -3.78 2.69 -10.86
CA VAL A 250 -4.46 3.97 -10.63
C VAL A 250 -5.96 3.83 -10.86
N ALA A 251 -6.78 4.60 -10.13
CA ALA A 251 -8.23 4.68 -10.31
C ALA A 251 -8.70 6.14 -10.16
N PRO A 252 -8.22 7.06 -11.01
CA PRO A 252 -8.60 8.46 -10.91
C PRO A 252 -10.05 8.67 -11.36
N LYS A 253 -10.67 9.78 -10.94
CA LYS A 253 -11.97 10.23 -11.45
C LYS A 253 -11.91 10.65 -12.92
N LEU A 254 -10.75 11.15 -13.36
CA LEU A 254 -10.48 11.51 -14.76
C LEU A 254 -9.10 10.99 -15.18
N TYR A 255 -9.07 10.20 -16.25
CA TYR A 255 -7.85 9.72 -16.89
C TYR A 255 -7.76 10.21 -18.33
N LEU A 256 -6.79 11.06 -18.63
CA LEU A 256 -6.51 11.57 -19.96
C LEU A 256 -5.36 10.78 -20.58
N ALA A 257 -5.66 9.92 -21.53
CA ALA A 257 -4.66 9.14 -22.27
C ALA A 257 -4.30 9.84 -23.59
N VAL A 258 -3.02 10.11 -23.78
CA VAL A 258 -2.49 10.84 -24.95
C VAL A 258 -1.43 10.01 -25.66
N GLY A 259 -1.68 9.64 -26.91
CA GLY A 259 -0.72 9.01 -27.80
C GLY A 259 -0.62 7.48 -27.73
#